data_20f8e04ffdb18af3ca81240f5f39ffca
#
_entry.id   20f8e04ffdb18af3ca81240f5f39ffca
#
_cell.length_a   1.000
_cell.length_b   1.000
_cell.length_c   1.000
_cell.angle_alpha   90.00
_cell.angle_beta   90.00
_cell.angle_gamma   90.00
#
_symmetry.space_group_name_H-M   'P 1'
#
loop_
_entity.id
_entity.type
_entity.pdbx_description
1 polymer ?
#
loop_
_entity_poly.entity_id
_entity_poly.type
_entity_poly.pdbx_seq_one_letter_code
_entity_poly.pdbx_strand_id
1 'polypeptide(L)'
;MMSPTHTPDLVVDARAMLPPEPLERTLEALDALPEGGTLLLIIPRQPAPLYDMLVNNGYTYEVKTRDDGAFDILIRQAEQAHGDG
;
A
#
# COMPACT_ATOMS: atom_id res chain seq x y z
N MET A 1 -7.22 17.49 18.22
CA MET A 1 -7.04 17.40 17.73
C MET A 1 -6.95 16.93 16.85
N MET A 2 -6.75 16.81 16.37
CA MET A 2 -6.68 16.56 15.54
C MET A 2 -6.37 15.66 14.95
N SER A 3 -6.77 15.14 14.31
CA SER A 3 -6.39 14.28 13.80
C SER A 3 -5.90 14.30 12.77
N PRO A 4 -5.32 14.06 12.57
CA PRO A 4 -4.71 14.29 11.59
C PRO A 4 -4.72 13.54 10.48
N THR A 5 -4.43 14.07 9.53
CA THR A 5 -4.16 13.47 8.38
C THR A 5 -3.15 12.48 8.56
N HIS A 6 -3.35 11.34 8.09
CA HIS A 6 -2.37 10.35 8.17
C HIS A 6 -1.35 10.54 7.11
N THR A 7 -0.14 10.74 7.50
CA THR A 7 0.98 10.76 6.58
C THR A 7 1.49 9.33 6.47
N PRO A 8 1.59 8.76 5.28
CA PRO A 8 2.11 7.40 5.16
C PRO A 8 3.56 7.35 5.60
N ASP A 9 3.98 6.23 6.15
CA ASP A 9 5.35 6.05 6.57
C ASP A 9 6.28 5.89 5.39
N LEU A 10 5.81 5.27 4.33
CA LEU A 10 6.58 5.07 3.11
C LEU A 10 5.72 5.39 1.91
N VAL A 11 6.36 5.86 0.84
CA VAL A 11 5.68 6.15 -0.42
C VAL A 11 6.45 5.51 -1.55
N VAL A 12 5.75 4.78 -2.40
CA VAL A 12 6.31 4.26 -3.64
C VAL A 12 5.55 4.90 -4.78
N ASP A 13 6.22 5.76 -5.52
CA ASP A 13 5.61 6.42 -6.68
C ASP A 13 6.02 5.64 -7.91
N ALA A 14 5.11 4.83 -8.40
CA ALA A 14 5.38 3.93 -9.52
C ALA A 14 4.85 4.46 -10.83
N ARG A 15 4.48 5.75 -10.90
CA ARG A 15 3.87 6.26 -12.13
C ARG A 15 4.78 6.20 -13.33
N ALA A 16 6.09 6.28 -13.11
CA ALA A 16 7.06 6.22 -14.19
C ALA A 16 7.82 4.91 -14.27
N MET A 17 7.44 3.93 -13.46
CA MET A 17 8.11 2.64 -13.44
C MET A 17 7.48 1.70 -14.44
N LEU A 18 8.29 0.79 -14.97
CA LEU A 18 7.81 -0.25 -15.88
C LEU A 18 7.78 -1.59 -15.13
N PRO A 19 6.81 -2.45 -15.43
CA PRO A 19 6.79 -3.76 -14.79
C PRO A 19 8.09 -4.51 -15.05
N PRO A 20 8.59 -5.28 -14.11
CA PRO A 20 7.98 -5.62 -12.82
C PRO A 20 8.38 -4.70 -11.67
N GLU A 21 8.99 -3.57 -11.96
CA GLU A 21 9.55 -2.71 -10.91
C GLU A 21 8.52 -2.27 -9.88
N PRO A 22 7.28 -1.90 -10.26
CA PRO A 22 6.32 -1.48 -9.24
C PRO A 22 6.07 -2.54 -8.18
N LEU A 23 5.95 -3.79 -8.60
CA LEU A 23 5.73 -4.87 -7.64
C LEU A 23 6.95 -5.06 -6.76
N GLU A 24 8.12 -5.06 -7.36
CA GLU A 24 9.37 -5.26 -6.61
C GLU A 24 9.56 -4.17 -5.57
N ARG A 25 9.33 -2.92 -5.96
CA ARG A 25 9.49 -1.81 -5.03
C ARG A 25 8.47 -1.87 -3.91
N THR A 26 7.25 -2.27 -4.24
CA THR A 26 6.20 -2.40 -3.22
C THR A 26 6.57 -3.46 -2.21
N LEU A 27 7.08 -4.61 -2.67
CA LEU A 27 7.46 -5.67 -1.75
C LEU A 27 8.62 -5.24 -0.85
N GLU A 28 9.60 -4.54 -1.42
CA GLU A 28 10.71 -4.02 -0.62
C GLU A 28 10.21 -3.06 0.45
N ALA A 29 9.29 -2.18 0.07
CA ALA A 29 8.77 -1.21 1.01
C ALA A 29 7.95 -1.88 2.12
N LEU A 30 7.19 -2.90 1.77
CA LEU A 30 6.42 -3.62 2.79
C LEU A 30 7.35 -4.30 3.79
N ASP A 31 8.48 -4.82 3.32
CA ASP A 31 9.47 -5.41 4.21
C ASP A 31 10.06 -4.40 5.17
N ALA A 32 10.17 -3.17 4.75
CA ALA A 32 10.77 -2.12 5.57
C ALA A 32 9.73 -1.37 6.40
N LEU A 33 8.46 -1.70 6.24
CA LEU A 33 7.39 -0.95 6.89
C LEU A 33 7.39 -1.25 8.38
N PRO A 34 7.38 -0.22 9.23
CA PRO A 34 7.31 -0.47 10.66
C PRO A 34 5.95 -1.05 11.04
N GLU A 35 5.92 -1.73 12.15
CA GLU A 35 4.69 -2.30 12.66
C GLU A 35 3.66 -1.21 12.82
N GLY A 36 2.47 -1.43 12.31
CA GLY A 36 1.42 -0.41 12.35
C GLY A 36 1.58 0.68 11.32
N GLY A 37 2.61 0.59 10.48
CA GLY A 37 2.86 1.62 9.50
C GLY A 37 1.98 1.51 8.28
N THR A 38 2.03 2.53 7.43
CA THR A 38 1.27 2.59 6.20
C THR A 38 2.18 2.88 5.03
N LEU A 39 1.82 2.32 3.89
CA LEU A 39 2.53 2.51 2.63
C LEU A 39 1.57 3.07 1.62
N LEU A 40 1.95 4.16 0.98
CA LEU A 40 1.17 4.70 -0.13
C LEU A 40 1.84 4.31 -1.43
N LEU A 41 1.14 3.57 -2.26
CA LEU A 41 1.60 3.21 -3.59
C LEU A 41 0.81 4.04 -4.60
N ILE A 42 1.53 4.76 -5.46
CA ILE A 42 0.92 5.54 -6.52
C ILE A 42 1.23 4.84 -7.83
N ILE A 43 0.19 4.40 -8.53
CA ILE A 43 0.39 3.54 -9.69
C ILE A 43 -0.60 3.89 -10.79
N PRO A 44 -0.19 3.86 -12.06
CA PRO A 44 -1.08 4.30 -13.14
C PRO A 44 -2.19 3.32 -13.46
N ARG A 45 -2.06 2.07 -13.08
CA ARG A 45 -3.09 1.06 -13.31
C ARG A 45 -3.29 0.26 -12.06
N GLN A 46 -4.50 -0.23 -11.88
CA GLN A 46 -4.78 -1.05 -10.70
C GLN A 46 -4.03 -2.38 -10.82
N PRO A 47 -3.23 -2.72 -9.83
CA PRO A 47 -2.38 -3.91 -9.89
C PRO A 47 -3.11 -5.12 -9.29
N ALA A 48 -4.01 -5.72 -10.08
CA ALA A 48 -4.82 -6.83 -9.57
C ALA A 48 -3.99 -7.94 -8.92
N PRO A 49 -2.87 -8.38 -9.52
CA PRO A 49 -2.07 -9.42 -8.85
C PRO A 49 -1.54 -8.97 -7.49
N LEU A 50 -1.27 -7.68 -7.34
CA LEU A 50 -0.79 -7.17 -6.07
C LEU A 50 -1.86 -7.29 -5.00
N TYR A 51 -3.11 -7.04 -5.37
CA TYR A 51 -4.19 -7.11 -4.39
C TYR A 51 -4.28 -8.51 -3.77
N ASP A 52 -4.18 -9.54 -4.61
CA ASP A 52 -4.22 -10.91 -4.11
C ASP A 52 -3.06 -11.17 -3.15
N MET A 53 -1.89 -10.70 -3.51
CA MET A 53 -0.71 -10.90 -2.68
C MET A 53 -0.88 -10.19 -1.34
N LEU A 54 -1.44 -8.98 -1.36
CA LEU A 54 -1.64 -8.22 -0.13
C LEU A 54 -2.58 -8.96 0.82
N VAL A 55 -3.71 -9.40 0.29
CA VAL A 55 -4.68 -10.11 1.13
C VAL A 55 -4.09 -11.40 1.66
N ASN A 56 -3.39 -12.15 0.82
CA ASN A 56 -2.81 -13.42 1.24
C ASN A 56 -1.73 -13.25 2.30
N ASN A 57 -1.13 -12.07 2.38
CA ASN A 57 -0.05 -11.83 3.32
C ASN A 57 -0.48 -10.96 4.51
N GLY A 58 -1.78 -10.78 4.69
CA GLY A 58 -2.27 -10.10 5.88
C GLY A 58 -2.29 -8.60 5.80
N TYR A 59 -2.37 -8.04 4.59
CA TYR A 59 -2.48 -6.60 4.42
C TYR A 59 -3.88 -6.23 3.99
N THR A 60 -4.28 -5.00 4.30
CA THR A 60 -5.49 -4.39 3.76
C THR A 60 -5.10 -3.19 2.91
N TYR A 61 -5.99 -2.75 2.06
CA TYR A 61 -5.69 -1.63 1.20
C TYR A 61 -6.95 -0.85 0.88
N GLU A 62 -6.75 0.43 0.54
CA GLU A 62 -7.81 1.30 0.05
C GLU A 62 -7.33 1.93 -1.24
N VAL A 63 -8.22 2.04 -2.21
CA VAL A 63 -7.88 2.57 -3.52
C VAL A 63 -8.64 3.87 -3.74
N LYS A 64 -7.93 4.91 -4.17
CA LYS A 64 -8.54 6.16 -4.56
C LYS A 64 -8.04 6.55 -5.92
N THR A 65 -8.95 7.08 -6.74
CA THR A 65 -8.58 7.60 -8.05
C THR A 65 -7.97 8.98 -7.89
N ARG A 66 -6.86 9.21 -8.56
CA ARG A 66 -6.20 10.50 -8.55
C ARG A 66 -6.68 11.35 -9.71
N ASP A 67 -6.47 12.65 -9.60
CA ASP A 67 -6.84 13.58 -10.66
C ASP A 67 -6.04 13.34 -11.92
N ASP A 68 -4.83 12.79 -11.81
CA ASP A 68 -4.00 12.53 -12.97
C ASP A 68 -4.30 11.20 -13.65
N GLY A 69 -5.33 10.51 -13.20
CA GLY A 69 -5.71 9.22 -13.79
C GLY A 69 -5.03 8.02 -13.17
N ALA A 70 -4.07 8.24 -12.29
CA ALA A 70 -3.44 7.15 -11.56
C ALA A 70 -4.25 6.83 -10.31
N PHE A 71 -3.74 5.91 -9.52
CA PHE A 71 -4.42 5.45 -8.31
C PHE A 71 -3.51 5.58 -7.10
N ASP A 72 -4.10 6.00 -5.99
CA ASP A 72 -3.46 5.92 -4.68
C ASP A 72 -3.93 4.65 -4.02
N ILE A 73 -3.00 3.80 -3.63
CA ILE A 73 -3.34 2.58 -2.91
C ILE A 73 -2.66 2.66 -1.56
N LEU A 74 -3.47 2.82 -0.53
CA LEU A 74 -2.96 2.92 0.83
C LEU A 74 -2.99 1.54 1.45
N ILE A 75 -1.82 1.05 1.84
CA ILE A 75 -1.65 -0.32 2.31
C ILE A 75 -1.23 -0.30 3.77
N ARG A 76 -1.83 -1.19 4.55
CA ARG A 76 -1.43 -1.36 5.94
C ARG A 76 -1.66 -2.81 6.34
N GLN A 77 -1.03 -3.22 7.42
CA GLN A 77 -1.24 -4.56 7.92
C GLN A 77 -2.67 -4.69 8.42
N ALA A 78 -3.27 -5.83 8.13
CA ALA A 78 -4.59 -6.10 8.64
C ALA A 78 -4.52 -6.17 10.16
N GLU A 79 -5.55 -5.60 10.81
CA GLU A 79 -5.60 -5.65 12.22
C GLU A 79 -5.83 -7.08 12.64
N GLN A 80 -4.97 -7.61 13.50
CA GLN A 80 -5.12 -8.95 13.87
C GLN A 80 -5.98 -9.01 15.05
N ALA A 81 -6.91 -9.89 14.96
CA ALA A 81 -7.70 -10.08 16.12
C ALA A 81 -6.84 -10.79 17.08
N HIS A 82 -6.58 -10.34 18.09
CA HIS A 82 -5.78 -10.93 18.86
C HIS A 82 -6.34 -11.80 19.60
N GLY A 83 -6.72 -12.20 19.68
CA GLY A 83 -7.23 -12.80 20.30
C GLY A 83 -7.11 -13.75 20.79
N ASP A 84 -6.90 -13.85 20.80
CA ASP A 84 -6.80 -14.26 20.90
C ASP A 84 -6.73 -14.78 20.92
N GLY A 85 -6.69 -15.03 21.04
CA GLY A 85 -6.54 -15.12 20.85
C GLY A 85 -6.67 -15.42 20.75
#